data_3795aac6420e523d34bfef51fc901c0e
#
_entry.id   3795aac6420e523d34bfef51fc901c0e
#
_cell.length_a   1.000
_cell.length_b   1.000
_cell.length_c   1.000
_cell.angle_alpha   90.00
_cell.angle_beta   90.00
_cell.angle_gamma   90.00
#
_symmetry.space_group_name_H-M   'P 1'
#
loop_
_entity.id
_entity.type
_entity.pdbx_description
1 polymer ?
#
loop_
_entity_poly.entity_id
_entity_poly.type
_entity_poly.pdbx_seq_one_letter_code
_entity_poly.pdbx_strand_id
1 'polypeptide(L)'
;MEFSNGFLLSLSLCLDIGLANIAMITLSMQHGFAKGLWLGLGTCIGDLAYAILAMLGMAVLLQYETVRFLLWLGGTAVLAYFCFKMVMSARTVSTGIADQDAQSGESALKLFLRGIFLAMSSPSAILWFAAVGGALIARQGSDLASASTFLAGFLVAGVVWSISICALAHQGGRFMGERILRWSYIASALIFAYFTLYVVISGYMEFVATAPVQVD
;
A
#
# COMPACT_ATOMS: atom_id res chain seq x y z
N MET A 1 -14.89 -4.99 20.58
CA MET A 1 -14.19 -3.77 20.16
C MET A 1 -13.02 -4.08 19.20
N GLU A 2 -12.33 -5.22 19.35
CA GLU A 2 -11.15 -5.58 18.54
C GLU A 2 -11.44 -5.67 17.04
N PHE A 3 -12.54 -6.28 16.65
CA PHE A 3 -12.96 -6.35 15.24
C PHE A 3 -13.10 -4.95 14.61
N SER A 4 -13.79 -4.04 15.32
CA SER A 4 -13.99 -2.67 14.82
C SER A 4 -12.69 -1.91 14.71
N ASN A 5 -11.75 -2.12 15.65
CA ASN A 5 -10.42 -1.52 15.59
C ASN A 5 -9.64 -2.02 14.36
N GLY A 6 -9.63 -3.33 14.13
CA GLY A 6 -9.01 -3.93 12.95
C GLY A 6 -9.64 -3.43 11.65
N PHE A 7 -10.98 -3.37 11.61
CA PHE A 7 -11.73 -2.90 10.45
C PHE A 7 -11.40 -1.43 10.12
N LEU A 8 -11.48 -0.53 11.09
CA LEU A 8 -11.20 0.90 10.88
C LEU A 8 -9.74 1.14 10.53
N LEU A 9 -8.83 0.38 11.13
CA LEU A 9 -7.41 0.48 10.85
C LEU A 9 -7.10 0.07 9.41
N SER A 10 -7.62 -1.07 8.95
CA SER A 10 -7.48 -1.51 7.55
C SER A 10 -8.11 -0.54 6.57
N LEU A 11 -9.29 -0.02 6.91
CA LEU A 11 -9.95 0.98 6.06
C LEU A 11 -9.10 2.24 5.91
N SER A 12 -8.43 2.70 6.96
CA SER A 12 -7.52 3.85 6.89
C SER A 12 -6.31 3.59 5.98
N LEU A 13 -5.78 2.36 5.97
CA LEU A 13 -4.73 1.94 5.03
C LEU A 13 -5.27 1.91 3.58
N CYS A 14 -6.45 1.39 3.37
CA CYS A 14 -7.08 1.28 2.05
C CYS A 14 -7.39 2.63 1.41
N LEU A 15 -7.65 3.68 2.21
CA LEU A 15 -7.87 5.05 1.73
C LEU A 15 -6.61 5.69 1.14
N ASP A 16 -5.44 5.14 1.41
CA ASP A 16 -4.21 5.53 0.72
C ASP A 16 -4.26 5.04 -0.74
N ILE A 17 -4.52 5.96 -1.68
CA ILE A 17 -4.65 5.65 -3.11
C ILE A 17 -3.26 5.38 -3.69
N GLY A 18 -2.71 4.21 -3.35
CA GLY A 18 -1.43 3.73 -3.83
C GLY A 18 -1.54 2.94 -5.15
N LEU A 19 -0.40 2.34 -5.54
CA LEU A 19 -0.25 1.51 -6.74
C LEU A 19 -1.27 0.37 -6.84
N ALA A 20 -1.58 -0.26 -5.70
CA ALA A 20 -2.51 -1.37 -5.63
C ALA A 20 -3.93 -0.94 -6.02
N ASN A 21 -4.40 0.18 -5.48
CA ASN A 21 -5.72 0.73 -5.81
C ASN A 21 -5.82 1.09 -7.30
N ILE A 22 -4.79 1.75 -7.85
CA ILE A 22 -4.74 2.11 -9.28
C ILE A 22 -4.74 0.84 -10.15
N ALA A 23 -3.98 -0.19 -9.77
CA ALA A 23 -3.93 -1.44 -10.50
C ALA A 23 -5.29 -2.17 -10.46
N MET A 24 -5.97 -2.22 -9.31
CA MET A 24 -7.33 -2.77 -9.19
C MET A 24 -8.34 -2.04 -10.06
N ILE A 25 -8.33 -0.70 -10.01
CA ILE A 25 -9.21 0.15 -10.83
C ILE A 25 -8.97 -0.13 -12.30
N THR A 26 -7.73 -0.02 -12.75
CA THR A 26 -7.36 -0.20 -14.17
C THR A 26 -7.75 -1.59 -14.67
N LEU A 27 -7.42 -2.63 -13.90
CA LEU A 27 -7.71 -4.01 -14.27
C LEU A 27 -9.22 -4.28 -14.30
N SER A 28 -9.98 -3.72 -13.35
CA SER A 28 -11.44 -3.86 -13.31
C SER A 28 -12.13 -3.14 -14.47
N MET A 29 -11.61 -1.98 -14.86
CA MET A 29 -12.15 -1.22 -16.01
C MET A 29 -11.88 -1.93 -17.34
N GLN A 30 -10.68 -2.44 -17.53
CA GLN A 30 -10.23 -2.99 -18.81
C GLN A 30 -10.62 -4.46 -18.99
N HIS A 31 -10.53 -5.26 -17.96
CA HIS A 31 -10.66 -6.72 -18.03
C HIS A 31 -11.79 -7.29 -17.17
N GLY A 32 -12.58 -6.43 -16.55
CA GLY A 32 -13.77 -6.79 -15.78
C GLY A 32 -13.52 -6.95 -14.28
N PHE A 33 -14.62 -6.86 -13.53
CA PHE A 33 -14.63 -6.89 -12.07
C PHE A 33 -13.82 -8.03 -11.44
N ALA A 34 -14.01 -9.26 -11.96
CA ALA A 34 -13.38 -10.44 -11.37
C ALA A 34 -11.85 -10.39 -11.39
N LYS A 35 -11.23 -9.86 -12.43
CA LYS A 35 -9.77 -9.77 -12.54
C LYS A 35 -9.20 -8.74 -11.56
N GLY A 36 -9.83 -7.58 -11.45
CA GLY A 36 -9.46 -6.59 -10.44
C GLY A 36 -9.62 -7.13 -9.01
N LEU A 37 -10.71 -7.87 -8.77
CA LEU A 37 -10.96 -8.47 -7.46
C LEU A 37 -9.91 -9.51 -7.07
N TRP A 38 -9.46 -10.39 -7.99
CA TRP A 38 -8.39 -11.35 -7.70
C TRP A 38 -7.09 -10.65 -7.30
N LEU A 39 -6.75 -9.57 -7.97
CA LEU A 39 -5.61 -8.74 -7.59
C LEU A 39 -5.83 -8.11 -6.21
N GLY A 40 -7.01 -7.56 -5.93
CA GLY A 40 -7.37 -6.97 -4.66
C GLY A 40 -7.36 -7.96 -3.49
N LEU A 41 -7.84 -9.19 -3.69
CA LEU A 41 -7.72 -10.24 -2.68
C LEU A 41 -6.25 -10.57 -2.38
N GLY A 42 -5.39 -10.53 -3.39
CA GLY A 42 -3.95 -10.68 -3.19
C GLY A 42 -3.37 -9.56 -2.33
N THR A 43 -3.76 -8.30 -2.58
CA THR A 43 -3.28 -7.18 -1.73
C THR A 43 -3.73 -7.31 -0.29
N CYS A 44 -4.97 -7.75 -0.04
CA CYS A 44 -5.48 -8.00 1.31
C CYS A 44 -4.62 -9.02 2.08
N ILE A 45 -4.14 -10.07 1.41
CA ILE A 45 -3.26 -11.07 2.04
C ILE A 45 -1.87 -10.49 2.31
N GLY A 46 -1.33 -9.66 1.41
CA GLY A 46 -0.07 -8.96 1.62
C GLY A 46 -0.13 -8.01 2.82
N ASP A 47 -1.19 -7.21 2.93
CA ASP A 47 -1.43 -6.30 4.05
C ASP A 47 -1.65 -7.05 5.36
N LEU A 48 -2.36 -8.20 5.32
CA LEU A 48 -2.53 -9.07 6.46
C LEU A 48 -1.20 -9.65 6.95
N ALA A 49 -0.30 -10.01 6.04
CA ALA A 49 1.04 -10.46 6.39
C ALA A 49 1.83 -9.37 7.14
N TYR A 50 1.74 -8.12 6.70
CA TYR A 50 2.33 -7.00 7.44
C TYR A 50 1.68 -6.80 8.81
N ALA A 51 0.36 -6.93 8.94
CA ALA A 51 -0.33 -6.82 10.22
C ALA A 51 0.16 -7.90 11.20
N ILE A 52 0.32 -9.14 10.75
CA ILE A 52 0.86 -10.24 11.54
C ILE A 52 2.32 -9.96 11.93
N LEU A 53 3.17 -9.53 11.00
CA LEU A 53 4.55 -9.18 11.29
C LEU A 53 4.65 -8.03 12.31
N ALA A 54 3.78 -7.03 12.21
CA ALA A 54 3.71 -5.93 13.17
C ALA A 54 3.32 -6.42 14.57
N MET A 55 2.39 -7.38 14.67
CA MET A 55 2.03 -8.02 15.93
C MET A 55 3.18 -8.86 16.51
N LEU A 56 3.93 -9.56 15.68
CA LEU A 56 5.03 -10.45 16.10
C LEU A 56 6.30 -9.70 16.55
N GLY A 57 6.31 -8.37 16.47
CA GLY A 57 7.37 -7.61 17.10
C GLY A 57 8.20 -6.72 16.19
N MET A 58 7.63 -6.16 15.13
CA MET A 58 8.31 -5.07 14.39
C MET A 58 8.69 -3.89 15.31
N ALA A 59 7.93 -3.70 16.40
CA ALA A 59 8.26 -2.73 17.45
C ALA A 59 9.63 -3.00 18.12
N VAL A 60 10.05 -4.26 18.22
CA VAL A 60 11.37 -4.64 18.77
C VAL A 60 12.48 -4.34 17.77
N LEU A 61 12.25 -4.59 16.48
CA LEU A 61 13.23 -4.30 15.43
C LEU A 61 13.47 -2.79 15.27
N LEU A 62 12.45 -1.97 15.47
CA LEU A 62 12.55 -0.51 15.40
C LEU A 62 13.31 0.11 16.58
N GLN A 63 13.65 -0.66 17.64
CA GLN A 63 14.52 -0.20 18.73
C GLN A 63 15.99 -0.11 18.30
N TYR A 64 16.38 -0.83 17.25
CA TYR A 64 17.75 -0.79 16.72
C TYR A 64 17.93 0.39 15.76
N GLU A 65 18.78 1.34 16.10
CA GLU A 65 19.05 2.53 15.29
C GLU A 65 19.51 2.18 13.86
N THR A 66 20.36 1.17 13.72
CA THR A 66 20.81 0.67 12.42
C THR A 66 19.65 0.19 11.54
N VAL A 67 18.66 -0.51 12.14
CA VAL A 67 17.48 -0.99 11.40
C VAL A 67 16.62 0.19 10.96
N ARG A 68 16.42 1.19 11.82
CA ARG A 68 15.67 2.40 11.49
C ARG A 68 16.34 3.17 10.36
N PHE A 69 17.67 3.30 10.38
CA PHE A 69 18.44 3.96 9.32
C PHE A 69 18.32 3.22 7.99
N LEU A 70 18.47 1.89 7.97
CA LEU A 70 18.30 1.07 6.77
C LEU A 70 16.88 1.15 6.21
N LEU A 71 15.86 1.14 7.06
CA LEU A 71 14.47 1.29 6.66
C LEU A 71 14.18 2.69 6.11
N TRP A 72 14.78 3.74 6.70
CA TRP A 72 14.67 5.10 6.18
C TRP A 72 15.29 5.24 4.80
N LEU A 73 16.52 4.74 4.61
CA LEU A 73 17.22 4.82 3.33
C LEU A 73 16.49 4.01 2.25
N GLY A 74 16.14 2.75 2.56
CA GLY A 74 15.41 1.86 1.65
C GLY A 74 14.02 2.39 1.32
N GLY A 75 13.27 2.82 2.32
CA GLY A 75 11.93 3.40 2.16
C GLY A 75 11.94 4.66 1.31
N THR A 76 12.91 5.54 1.52
CA THR A 76 13.10 6.75 0.70
C THR A 76 13.37 6.40 -0.77
N ALA A 77 14.28 5.47 -1.03
CA ALA A 77 14.60 5.04 -2.39
C ALA A 77 13.39 4.43 -3.11
N VAL A 78 12.62 3.61 -2.41
CA VAL A 78 11.41 2.97 -2.96
C VAL A 78 10.32 4.01 -3.21
N LEU A 79 10.06 4.96 -2.30
CA LEU A 79 9.11 6.05 -2.50
C LEU A 79 9.48 6.92 -3.71
N ALA A 80 10.75 7.27 -3.85
CA ALA A 80 11.25 8.04 -4.99
C ALA A 80 11.06 7.27 -6.31
N TYR A 81 11.35 5.96 -6.32
CA TYR A 81 11.10 5.09 -7.47
C TYR A 81 9.63 5.07 -7.89
N PHE A 82 8.72 4.92 -6.93
CA PHE A 82 7.28 4.91 -7.23
C PHE A 82 6.76 6.28 -7.66
N CYS A 83 7.25 7.36 -7.07
CA CYS A 83 6.94 8.71 -7.52
C CYS A 83 7.33 8.87 -9.01
N PHE A 84 8.56 8.49 -9.37
CA PHE A 84 9.02 8.50 -10.75
C PHE A 84 8.14 7.64 -11.66
N LYS A 85 7.81 6.42 -11.24
CA LYS A 85 6.96 5.50 -12.00
C LYS A 85 5.55 6.06 -12.23
N MET A 86 4.95 6.71 -11.23
CA MET A 86 3.64 7.37 -11.37
C MET A 86 3.68 8.54 -12.36
N VAL A 87 4.72 9.35 -12.31
CA VAL A 87 4.93 10.45 -13.28
C VAL A 87 5.06 9.89 -14.69
N MET A 88 5.82 8.82 -14.89
CA MET A 88 5.97 8.18 -16.19
C MET A 88 4.63 7.59 -16.67
N SER A 89 3.88 6.91 -15.82
CA SER A 89 2.56 6.37 -16.13
C SER A 89 1.57 7.47 -16.51
N ALA A 90 1.58 8.61 -15.82
CA ALA A 90 0.75 9.76 -16.17
C ALA A 90 1.07 10.35 -17.56
N ARG A 91 2.34 10.27 -18.00
CA ARG A 91 2.75 10.72 -19.32
C ARG A 91 2.39 9.74 -20.45
N THR A 92 2.41 8.46 -20.15
CA THR A 92 2.22 7.35 -21.13
C THR A 92 0.78 6.86 -21.23
N VAL A 93 -0.16 7.39 -20.45
CA VAL A 93 -1.59 7.02 -20.53
C VAL A 93 -2.17 7.16 -21.95
N SER A 94 -1.62 8.03 -22.78
CA SER A 94 -2.00 8.18 -24.21
C SER A 94 -1.52 7.05 -25.11
N THR A 95 -0.56 6.23 -24.65
CA THR A 95 0.06 5.16 -25.48
C THR A 95 -0.08 3.77 -24.84
N GLY A 96 -0.70 3.68 -23.66
CA GLY A 96 -0.79 2.49 -22.83
C GLY A 96 -1.71 1.37 -23.34
N ILE A 97 -2.08 1.38 -24.60
CA ILE A 97 -2.82 0.26 -25.22
C ILE A 97 -1.92 -0.97 -25.43
N ALA A 98 -0.60 -0.78 -25.50
CA ALA A 98 0.33 -1.86 -25.86
C ALA A 98 0.61 -2.90 -24.74
N ASP A 99 0.51 -2.51 -23.44
CA ASP A 99 0.69 -3.47 -22.34
C ASP A 99 -0.62 -4.14 -21.88
N GLN A 100 -1.74 -3.77 -22.50
CA GLN A 100 -3.07 -4.24 -22.11
C GLN A 100 -3.34 -5.67 -22.58
N ASP A 101 -2.79 -6.07 -23.71
CA ASP A 101 -2.98 -7.43 -24.27
C ASP A 101 -2.26 -8.51 -23.45
N ALA A 102 -1.15 -8.17 -22.78
CA ALA A 102 -0.42 -9.11 -21.93
C ALA A 102 -1.20 -9.52 -20.67
N GLN A 103 -2.14 -8.70 -20.20
CA GLN A 103 -2.92 -8.96 -18.99
C GLN A 103 -4.27 -9.63 -19.28
N SER A 104 -4.73 -9.63 -20.52
CA SER A 104 -6.01 -10.25 -20.91
C SER A 104 -6.04 -11.76 -20.68
N GLY A 105 -4.89 -12.43 -20.77
CA GLY A 105 -4.73 -13.88 -20.59
C GLY A 105 -4.25 -14.32 -19.19
N GLU A 106 -4.03 -13.40 -18.23
CA GLU A 106 -3.53 -13.79 -16.90
C GLU A 106 -4.56 -14.60 -16.11
N SER A 107 -4.10 -15.72 -15.51
CA SER A 107 -4.93 -16.54 -14.63
C SER A 107 -5.22 -15.83 -13.32
N ALA A 108 -6.34 -16.19 -12.67
CA ALA A 108 -6.74 -15.67 -11.38
C ALA A 108 -5.62 -15.79 -10.30
N LEU A 109 -4.93 -16.94 -10.30
CA LEU A 109 -3.81 -17.18 -9.37
C LEU A 109 -2.64 -16.22 -9.62
N LYS A 110 -2.32 -15.95 -10.89
CA LYS A 110 -1.22 -15.02 -11.23
C LYS A 110 -1.55 -13.59 -10.79
N LEU A 111 -2.80 -13.15 -10.98
CA LEU A 111 -3.28 -11.85 -10.52
C LEU A 111 -3.26 -11.75 -8.99
N PHE A 112 -3.68 -12.81 -8.30
CA PHE A 112 -3.65 -12.90 -6.84
C PHE A 112 -2.21 -12.78 -6.31
N LEU A 113 -1.27 -13.55 -6.85
CA LEU A 113 0.15 -13.48 -6.46
C LEU A 113 0.76 -12.11 -6.76
N ARG A 114 0.38 -11.51 -7.90
CA ARG A 114 0.78 -10.14 -8.24
C ARG A 114 0.24 -9.12 -7.23
N GLY A 115 -0.99 -9.32 -6.73
CA GLY A 115 -1.57 -8.50 -5.66
C GLY A 115 -0.76 -8.58 -4.38
N ILE A 116 -0.40 -9.80 -3.93
CA ILE A 116 0.46 -10.00 -2.76
C ILE A 116 1.79 -9.25 -2.94
N PHE A 117 2.44 -9.46 -4.09
CA PHE A 117 3.71 -8.80 -4.38
C PHE A 117 3.59 -7.27 -4.40
N LEU A 118 2.52 -6.72 -4.99
CA LEU A 118 2.25 -5.28 -5.01
C LEU A 118 2.08 -4.70 -3.60
N ALA A 119 1.32 -5.35 -2.74
CA ALA A 119 1.14 -4.92 -1.35
C ALA A 119 2.46 -4.99 -0.57
N MET A 120 3.18 -6.12 -0.67
CA MET A 120 4.44 -6.32 0.04
C MET A 120 5.57 -5.41 -0.47
N SER A 121 5.50 -4.97 -1.70
CA SER A 121 6.45 -4.01 -2.29
C SER A 121 5.99 -2.56 -2.18
N SER A 122 4.83 -2.32 -1.56
CA SER A 122 4.27 -0.97 -1.43
C SER A 122 4.99 -0.19 -0.33
N PRO A 123 5.73 0.88 -0.67
CA PRO A 123 6.41 1.69 0.33
C PRO A 123 5.45 2.44 1.24
N SER A 124 4.28 2.82 0.74
CA SER A 124 3.25 3.45 1.56
C SER A 124 2.71 2.49 2.63
N ALA A 125 2.50 1.21 2.29
CA ALA A 125 2.12 0.19 3.25
C ALA A 125 3.21 -0.03 4.31
N ILE A 126 4.47 -0.16 3.89
CA ILE A 126 5.61 -0.32 4.81
C ILE A 126 5.69 0.86 5.79
N LEU A 127 5.63 2.10 5.29
CA LEU A 127 5.67 3.29 6.13
C LEU A 127 4.45 3.40 7.04
N TRP A 128 3.28 3.07 6.54
CA TRP A 128 2.06 3.08 7.33
C TRP A 128 2.12 2.09 8.49
N PHE A 129 2.55 0.84 8.23
CA PHE A 129 2.73 -0.16 9.28
C PHE A 129 3.84 0.21 10.26
N ALA A 130 4.92 0.82 9.79
CA ALA A 130 6.01 1.26 10.65
C ALA A 130 5.60 2.45 11.55
N ALA A 131 4.89 3.44 10.99
CA ALA A 131 4.58 4.68 11.71
C ALA A 131 3.29 4.61 12.53
N VAL A 132 2.23 4.01 11.99
CA VAL A 132 0.90 4.02 12.58
C VAL A 132 0.45 2.63 12.99
N GLY A 133 0.51 1.68 12.05
CA GLY A 133 0.02 0.34 12.26
C GLY A 133 0.75 -0.38 13.37
N GLY A 134 2.08 -0.33 13.38
CA GLY A 134 2.91 -0.99 14.38
C GLY A 134 2.59 -0.53 15.81
N ALA A 135 2.44 0.77 16.03
CA ALA A 135 2.14 1.34 17.34
C ALA A 135 0.72 0.99 17.84
N LEU A 136 -0.26 0.98 16.93
CA LEU A 136 -1.64 0.64 17.25
C LEU A 136 -1.82 -0.86 17.47
N ILE A 137 -1.20 -1.69 16.62
CA ILE A 137 -1.25 -3.15 16.73
C ILE A 137 -0.51 -3.62 17.99
N ALA A 138 0.63 -3.01 18.35
CA ALA A 138 1.36 -3.35 19.56
C ALA A 138 0.59 -3.05 20.87
N ARG A 139 -0.42 -2.19 20.82
CA ARG A 139 -1.31 -1.89 21.96
C ARG A 139 -2.48 -2.85 22.09
N GLN A 140 -2.74 -3.65 21.08
CA GLN A 140 -3.75 -4.71 21.17
C GLN A 140 -3.23 -5.80 22.12
N GLY A 141 -4.10 -6.34 22.97
CA GLY A 141 -3.72 -7.33 23.97
C GLY A 141 -3.04 -8.55 23.33
N SER A 142 -2.11 -9.15 24.08
CA SER A 142 -1.34 -10.33 23.65
C SER A 142 -2.19 -11.62 23.63
N ASP A 143 -3.49 -11.55 23.86
CA ASP A 143 -4.39 -12.69 23.82
C ASP A 143 -4.70 -13.09 22.37
N LEU A 144 -4.55 -14.38 22.07
CA LEU A 144 -4.71 -14.94 20.73
C LEU A 144 -6.13 -14.72 20.17
N ALA A 145 -7.16 -14.74 21.02
CA ALA A 145 -8.53 -14.51 20.62
C ALA A 145 -8.77 -13.06 20.19
N SER A 146 -8.22 -12.09 20.91
CA SER A 146 -8.26 -10.66 20.57
C SER A 146 -7.50 -10.38 19.27
N ALA A 147 -6.31 -10.96 19.11
CA ALA A 147 -5.50 -10.83 17.92
C ALA A 147 -6.22 -11.39 16.67
N SER A 148 -6.81 -12.59 16.78
CA SER A 148 -7.54 -13.19 15.65
C SER A 148 -8.78 -12.38 15.26
N THR A 149 -9.50 -11.86 16.24
CA THR A 149 -10.69 -11.02 16.01
C THR A 149 -10.32 -9.70 15.32
N PHE A 150 -9.20 -9.10 15.73
CA PHE A 150 -8.65 -7.91 15.09
C PHE A 150 -8.25 -8.18 13.63
N LEU A 151 -7.47 -9.25 13.37
CA LEU A 151 -7.04 -9.63 12.03
C LEU A 151 -8.22 -9.99 11.11
N ALA A 152 -9.28 -10.60 11.66
CA ALA A 152 -10.52 -10.85 10.93
C ALA A 152 -11.19 -9.54 10.51
N GLY A 153 -11.30 -8.56 11.42
CA GLY A 153 -11.82 -7.22 11.09
C GLY A 153 -10.97 -6.52 10.04
N PHE A 154 -9.65 -6.62 10.17
CA PHE A 154 -8.69 -6.05 9.22
C PHE A 154 -8.86 -6.64 7.81
N LEU A 155 -8.94 -7.97 7.70
CA LEU A 155 -9.14 -8.66 6.43
C LEU A 155 -10.50 -8.32 5.81
N VAL A 156 -11.57 -8.32 6.60
CA VAL A 156 -12.93 -8.01 6.11
C VAL A 156 -12.98 -6.60 5.52
N ALA A 157 -12.36 -5.60 6.15
CA ALA A 157 -12.31 -4.24 5.63
C ALA A 157 -11.59 -4.17 4.28
N GLY A 158 -10.43 -4.82 4.13
CA GLY A 158 -9.70 -4.90 2.89
C GLY A 158 -10.50 -5.54 1.76
N VAL A 159 -11.20 -6.64 2.06
CA VAL A 159 -12.07 -7.34 1.09
C VAL A 159 -13.25 -6.44 0.68
N VAL A 160 -13.94 -5.83 1.64
CA VAL A 160 -15.05 -4.89 1.36
C VAL A 160 -14.57 -3.72 0.52
N TRP A 161 -13.41 -3.16 0.83
CA TRP A 161 -12.80 -2.09 0.02
C TRP A 161 -12.51 -2.56 -1.41
N SER A 162 -11.85 -3.70 -1.56
CA SER A 162 -11.51 -4.26 -2.88
C SER A 162 -12.74 -4.52 -3.74
N ILE A 163 -13.79 -5.09 -3.16
CA ILE A 163 -15.08 -5.29 -3.83
C ILE A 163 -15.67 -3.94 -4.27
N SER A 164 -15.70 -2.96 -3.35
CA SER A 164 -16.29 -1.65 -3.60
C SER A 164 -15.57 -0.92 -4.72
N ILE A 165 -14.25 -0.82 -4.66
CA ILE A 165 -13.46 -0.09 -5.65
C ILE A 165 -13.49 -0.77 -7.02
N CYS A 166 -13.43 -2.10 -7.06
CA CYS A 166 -13.52 -2.87 -8.31
C CYS A 166 -14.92 -2.78 -8.94
N ALA A 167 -15.99 -2.81 -8.13
CA ALA A 167 -17.35 -2.65 -8.62
C ALA A 167 -17.59 -1.25 -9.19
N LEU A 168 -17.16 -0.21 -8.47
CA LEU A 168 -17.23 1.17 -8.94
C LEU A 168 -16.43 1.37 -10.23
N ALA A 169 -15.22 0.83 -10.30
CA ALA A 169 -14.38 0.92 -11.48
C ALA A 169 -14.98 0.18 -12.68
N HIS A 170 -15.51 -1.02 -12.48
CA HIS A 170 -16.15 -1.81 -13.53
C HIS A 170 -17.40 -1.12 -14.09
N GLN A 171 -18.24 -0.58 -13.23
CA GLN A 171 -19.45 0.16 -13.64
C GLN A 171 -19.12 1.54 -14.23
N GLY A 172 -18.15 2.23 -13.65
CA GLY A 172 -17.67 3.54 -14.09
C GLY A 172 -16.80 3.50 -15.35
N GLY A 173 -16.24 2.35 -15.69
CA GLY A 173 -15.30 2.19 -16.82
C GLY A 173 -15.88 2.60 -18.18
N ARG A 174 -17.20 2.63 -18.30
CA ARG A 174 -17.90 3.20 -19.49
C ARG A 174 -17.85 4.74 -19.55
N PHE A 175 -17.58 5.39 -18.41
CA PHE A 175 -17.58 6.86 -18.27
C PHE A 175 -16.21 7.43 -17.89
N MET A 176 -15.30 6.59 -17.37
CA MET A 176 -13.97 7.00 -16.94
C MET A 176 -12.98 6.88 -18.10
N GLY A 177 -12.89 7.92 -18.92
CA GLY A 177 -11.94 8.02 -20.01
C GLY A 177 -10.48 8.19 -19.50
N GLU A 178 -9.52 8.16 -20.44
CA GLU A 178 -8.06 8.36 -20.23
C GLU A 178 -7.74 9.56 -19.32
N ARG A 179 -8.59 10.60 -19.34
CA ARG A 179 -8.41 11.82 -18.53
C ARG A 179 -8.46 11.52 -17.03
N ILE A 180 -9.42 10.70 -16.57
CA ILE A 180 -9.55 10.37 -15.14
C ILE A 180 -8.41 9.49 -14.69
N LEU A 181 -8.01 8.50 -15.50
CA LEU A 181 -6.86 7.66 -15.21
C LEU A 181 -5.57 8.49 -15.11
N ARG A 182 -5.35 9.43 -16.02
CA ARG A 182 -4.22 10.35 -15.97
C ARG A 182 -4.21 11.21 -14.71
N TRP A 183 -5.35 11.77 -14.32
CA TRP A 183 -5.48 12.55 -13.09
C TRP A 183 -5.23 11.71 -11.84
N SER A 184 -5.67 10.44 -11.82
CA SER A 184 -5.37 9.52 -10.72
C SER A 184 -3.87 9.26 -10.59
N TYR A 185 -3.15 9.04 -11.70
CA TYR A 185 -1.69 8.91 -11.68
C TYR A 185 -0.99 10.19 -11.20
N ILE A 186 -1.46 11.37 -11.62
CA ILE A 186 -0.90 12.65 -11.17
C ILE A 186 -1.14 12.83 -9.67
N ALA A 187 -2.35 12.57 -9.18
CA ALA A 187 -2.68 12.68 -7.76
C ALA A 187 -1.79 11.73 -6.93
N SER A 188 -1.64 10.46 -7.36
CA SER A 188 -0.76 9.51 -6.70
C SER A 188 0.70 9.95 -6.73
N ALA A 189 1.19 10.50 -7.85
CA ALA A 189 2.55 11.02 -7.95
C ALA A 189 2.79 12.17 -6.96
N LEU A 190 1.83 13.07 -6.79
CA LEU A 190 1.91 14.18 -5.82
C LEU A 190 1.93 13.66 -4.38
N ILE A 191 1.10 12.67 -4.07
CA ILE A 191 1.08 12.03 -2.74
C ILE A 191 2.42 11.36 -2.46
N PHE A 192 2.95 10.56 -3.40
CA PHE A 192 4.27 9.93 -3.25
C PHE A 192 5.40 10.95 -3.15
N ALA A 193 5.35 12.06 -3.90
CA ALA A 193 6.34 13.14 -3.80
C ALA A 193 6.31 13.78 -2.41
N TYR A 194 5.11 14.06 -1.90
CA TYR A 194 4.93 14.61 -0.55
C TYR A 194 5.51 13.67 0.52
N PHE A 195 5.15 12.38 0.48
CA PHE A 195 5.69 11.41 1.43
C PHE A 195 7.19 11.20 1.30
N THR A 196 7.72 11.18 0.08
CA THR A 196 9.17 11.10 -0.15
C THR A 196 9.88 12.28 0.52
N LEU A 197 9.40 13.50 0.27
CA LEU A 197 9.98 14.70 0.85
C LEU A 197 9.87 14.69 2.39
N TYR A 198 8.71 14.32 2.91
CA TYR A 198 8.48 14.19 4.35
C TYR A 198 9.44 13.20 5.01
N VAL A 199 9.60 12.01 4.43
CA VAL A 199 10.47 10.95 4.96
C VAL A 199 11.94 11.35 4.86
N VAL A 200 12.36 12.01 3.76
CA VAL A 200 13.72 12.54 3.61
C VAL A 200 14.03 13.57 4.69
N ILE A 201 13.15 14.54 4.87
CA ILE A 201 13.35 15.63 5.86
C ILE A 201 13.35 15.07 7.28
N SER A 202 12.37 14.23 7.63
CA SER A 202 12.25 13.65 8.97
C SER A 202 13.46 12.78 9.33
N GLY A 203 13.89 11.92 8.40
CA GLY A 203 15.05 11.07 8.63
C GLY A 203 16.37 11.86 8.62
N TYR A 204 16.49 12.89 7.78
CA TYR A 204 17.65 13.77 7.84
C TYR A 204 17.77 14.47 9.21
N MET A 205 16.67 14.97 9.73
CA MET A 205 16.64 15.59 11.07
C MET A 205 16.99 14.58 12.17
N GLU A 206 16.47 13.35 12.07
CA GLU A 206 16.66 12.31 13.08
C GLU A 206 18.09 11.73 13.05
N PHE A 207 18.60 11.37 11.87
CA PHE A 207 19.85 10.61 11.75
C PHE A 207 21.09 11.47 11.45
N VAL A 208 20.91 12.69 10.95
CA VAL A 208 22.03 13.55 10.52
C VAL A 208 22.12 14.82 11.36
N ALA A 209 21.02 15.53 11.55
CA ALA A 209 21.03 16.81 12.25
C ALA A 209 21.11 16.68 13.77
N THR A 210 20.57 15.60 14.35
CA THR A 210 20.58 15.32 15.80
C THR A 210 21.66 14.32 16.24
N ALA A 211 22.54 13.88 15.33
CA ALA A 211 23.69 13.06 15.72
C ALA A 211 24.51 13.84 16.76
N PRO A 212 24.71 13.30 17.98
CA PRO A 212 25.53 13.99 18.99
C PRO A 212 26.94 14.14 18.42
N VAL A 213 27.44 15.37 18.39
CA VAL A 213 28.85 15.64 18.16
C VAL A 213 29.59 14.90 19.24
N GLN A 214 30.23 13.77 18.91
CA GLN A 214 31.20 13.14 19.79
C GLN A 214 32.36 14.14 19.88
N VAL A 215 32.40 14.86 21.00
CA VAL A 215 33.57 15.64 21.40
C VAL A 215 34.51 14.60 22.02
N ASP A 216 35.58 14.27 21.29
CA ASP A 216 36.72 13.50 21.79
C ASP A 216 37.41 14.23 22.94
#